data_7d15d5b85f53687cadcd43dc6793968c
#
_entry.id   7d15d5b85f53687cadcd43dc6793968c
#
_cell.length_a   1.000
_cell.length_b   1.000
_cell.length_c   1.000
_cell.angle_alpha   90.00
_cell.angle_beta   90.00
_cell.angle_gamma   90.00
#
_symmetry.space_group_name_H-M   'P 1'
#
loop_
_entity.id
_entity.type
_entity.pdbx_description
1 polymer ?
#
loop_
_entity_poly.entity_id
_entity_poly.type
_entity_poly.pdbx_seq_one_letter_code
_entity_poly.pdbx_strand_id
1 'polypeptide(L)'
;MKTLWKSLKITLAFCVLFSVCYVFVLWIFARVAAPGKGEVEVVTLNGKVVGAARVGQQFTGAIYFWGRPSCAGDGYDASRSGGSNKGPSNAAYLAEVEARIDSFLVHHPYLNRKDVPAEMVTASASGLDPDITPACAYVQVRRVAQARGMDEADVRAVVDKSVEKPFLGLFGTERVNVLKLNVALEEALSLIHI
;
A
#
# COMPACT_ATOMS: atom_id res chain seq x y z
N MET A 1 34.32 4.32 42.53
CA MET A 1 33.91 5.64 42.07
C MET A 1 34.54 6.07 40.73
N LYS A 2 35.87 5.97 40.54
CA LYS A 2 36.52 6.36 39.28
C LYS A 2 36.03 5.61 38.05
N THR A 3 35.78 4.30 38.17
CA THR A 3 35.27 3.46 37.07
C THR A 3 33.84 3.83 36.71
N LEU A 4 32.97 4.02 37.70
CA LEU A 4 31.58 4.45 37.46
C LEU A 4 31.53 5.80 36.72
N TRP A 5 32.38 6.74 37.14
CA TRP A 5 32.47 8.06 36.49
C TRP A 5 32.97 7.98 35.04
N LYS A 6 33.93 7.06 34.79
CA LYS A 6 34.39 6.79 33.40
C LYS A 6 33.28 6.17 32.56
N SER A 7 32.58 5.16 33.04
CA SER A 7 31.47 4.53 32.36
C SER A 7 30.36 5.53 32.02
N LEU A 8 29.99 6.38 33.01
CA LEU A 8 28.97 7.40 32.76
C LEU A 8 29.38 8.36 31.66
N LYS A 9 30.62 8.85 31.66
CA LYS A 9 31.12 9.73 30.59
C LYS A 9 31.10 9.08 29.22
N ILE A 10 31.52 7.81 29.13
CA ILE A 10 31.52 7.05 27.88
C ILE A 10 30.09 6.84 27.38
N THR A 11 29.18 6.46 28.27
CA THR A 11 27.76 6.29 27.92
C THR A 11 27.17 7.60 27.38
N LEU A 12 27.38 8.72 28.08
CA LEU A 12 26.91 10.03 27.61
C LEU A 12 27.52 10.43 26.28
N ALA A 13 28.83 10.18 26.08
CA ALA A 13 29.48 10.46 24.80
C ALA A 13 28.86 9.65 23.64
N PHE A 14 28.61 8.35 23.87
CA PHE A 14 27.92 7.51 22.87
C PHE A 14 26.45 7.91 22.66
N CYS A 15 25.75 8.30 23.71
CA CYS A 15 24.39 8.84 23.55
C CYS A 15 24.38 10.07 22.64
N VAL A 16 25.30 11.03 22.86
CA VAL A 16 25.40 12.20 21.98
C VAL A 16 25.81 11.80 20.56
N LEU A 17 26.80 10.93 20.43
CA LEU A 17 27.28 10.49 19.12
C LEU A 17 26.17 9.83 18.29
N PHE A 18 25.42 8.91 18.88
CA PHE A 18 24.40 8.16 18.14
C PHE A 18 23.06 8.90 18.03
N SER A 19 22.61 9.60 19.08
CA SER A 19 21.32 10.28 19.05
C SER A 19 21.36 11.65 18.33
N VAL A 20 22.51 12.31 18.30
CA VAL A 20 22.64 13.64 17.69
C VAL A 20 23.48 13.58 16.43
N CYS A 21 24.78 13.23 16.54
CA CYS A 21 25.69 13.32 15.40
C CYS A 21 25.29 12.35 14.27
N TYR A 22 25.02 11.08 14.59
CA TYR A 22 24.66 10.08 13.59
C TYR A 22 23.31 10.42 12.91
N VAL A 23 22.30 10.77 13.71
CA VAL A 23 20.98 11.16 13.16
C VAL A 23 21.10 12.40 12.28
N PHE A 24 21.91 13.39 12.70
CA PHE A 24 22.14 14.61 11.92
C PHE A 24 22.83 14.33 10.58
N VAL A 25 23.83 13.44 10.56
CA VAL A 25 24.50 13.02 9.32
C VAL A 25 23.51 12.32 8.39
N LEU A 26 22.67 11.42 8.90
CA LEU A 26 21.63 10.77 8.09
C LEU A 26 20.61 11.78 7.56
N TRP A 27 20.22 12.76 8.39
CA TRP A 27 19.30 13.80 7.97
C TRP A 27 19.88 14.66 6.83
N ILE A 28 21.15 15.09 6.94
CA ILE A 28 21.84 15.81 5.86
C ILE A 28 21.88 14.96 4.59
N PHE A 29 22.27 13.69 4.71
CA PHE A 29 22.31 12.76 3.58
C PHE A 29 20.92 12.64 2.90
N ALA A 30 19.86 12.50 3.68
CA ALA A 30 18.50 12.43 3.16
C ALA A 30 18.12 13.73 2.41
N ARG A 31 18.46 14.89 2.96
CA ARG A 31 18.18 16.20 2.33
C ARG A 31 18.93 16.43 1.01
N VAL A 32 20.10 15.84 0.86
CA VAL A 32 20.97 16.04 -0.32
C VAL A 32 20.76 14.94 -1.37
N ALA A 33 20.69 13.68 -0.96
CA ALA A 33 20.79 12.53 -1.85
C ALA A 33 19.48 11.71 -1.96
N ALA A 34 18.56 11.79 -0.99
CA ALA A 34 17.33 11.00 -1.06
C ALA A 34 16.31 11.60 -2.02
N PRO A 35 15.49 10.74 -2.68
CA PRO A 35 14.33 11.18 -3.45
C PRO A 35 13.40 12.06 -2.60
N GLY A 36 12.87 13.15 -3.20
CA GLY A 36 12.00 14.07 -2.48
C GLY A 36 12.69 14.79 -1.31
N LYS A 37 14.04 14.80 -1.26
CA LYS A 37 14.81 15.38 -0.14
C LYS A 37 14.48 14.75 1.21
N GLY A 38 14.10 13.48 1.22
CA GLY A 38 13.70 12.75 2.43
C GLY A 38 12.31 13.12 2.98
N GLU A 39 11.51 13.88 2.24
CA GLU A 39 10.11 14.11 2.57
C GLU A 39 9.23 12.94 2.14
N VAL A 40 8.07 12.82 2.77
CA VAL A 40 7.07 11.78 2.40
C VAL A 40 6.54 12.10 1.01
N GLU A 41 6.58 11.09 0.12
CA GLU A 41 5.94 11.16 -1.19
C GLU A 41 4.42 11.24 -1.01
N VAL A 42 3.80 12.35 -1.38
CA VAL A 42 2.36 12.54 -1.32
C VAL A 42 1.74 12.50 -2.71
N VAL A 43 0.53 11.97 -2.80
CA VAL A 43 -0.29 11.97 -4.01
C VAL A 43 -1.28 13.11 -3.92
N THR A 44 -1.43 13.85 -5.03
CA THR A 44 -2.34 15.00 -5.12
C THR A 44 -3.37 14.77 -6.21
N LEU A 45 -4.58 15.24 -5.97
CA LEU A 45 -5.67 15.30 -6.95
C LEU A 45 -6.28 16.71 -6.93
N ASN A 46 -6.34 17.36 -8.07
CA ASN A 46 -6.83 18.75 -8.21
C ASN A 46 -6.15 19.74 -7.24
N GLY A 47 -4.81 19.58 -7.05
CA GLY A 47 -4.00 20.43 -6.17
C GLY A 47 -4.16 20.17 -4.67
N LYS A 48 -4.97 19.17 -4.26
CA LYS A 48 -5.13 18.76 -2.86
C LYS A 48 -4.40 17.46 -2.60
N VAL A 49 -3.70 17.36 -1.47
CA VAL A 49 -3.09 16.12 -1.01
C VAL A 49 -4.19 15.13 -0.63
N VAL A 50 -4.20 13.96 -1.27
CA VAL A 50 -5.18 12.89 -1.04
C VAL A 50 -4.59 11.71 -0.25
N GLY A 51 -3.27 11.64 -0.10
CA GLY A 51 -2.63 10.65 0.75
C GLY A 51 -1.14 10.52 0.52
N ALA A 52 -0.51 9.68 1.32
CA ALA A 52 0.89 9.29 1.18
C ALA A 52 1.01 8.12 0.20
N ALA A 53 1.90 8.23 -0.80
CA ALA A 53 2.02 7.22 -1.85
C ALA A 53 2.44 5.83 -1.34
N ARG A 54 3.17 5.78 -0.21
CA ARG A 54 3.72 4.54 0.34
C ARG A 54 2.98 4.02 1.57
N VAL A 55 1.79 4.56 1.84
CA VAL A 55 0.93 4.11 2.95
C VAL A 55 -0.42 3.74 2.38
N GLY A 56 -0.81 2.48 2.57
CA GLY A 56 -2.10 1.97 2.11
C GLY A 56 -3.26 2.70 2.78
N GLN A 57 -4.34 2.85 2.03
CA GLN A 57 -5.59 3.47 2.46
C GLN A 57 -6.76 2.54 2.18
N GLN A 58 -7.81 2.68 2.97
CA GLN A 58 -9.02 1.89 2.80
C GLN A 58 -9.89 2.47 1.68
N PHE A 59 -10.19 1.65 0.68
CA PHE A 59 -11.16 1.92 -0.36
C PHE A 59 -12.27 0.87 -0.30
N THR A 60 -13.51 1.29 -0.11
CA THR A 60 -14.70 0.40 0.01
C THR A 60 -15.73 0.64 -1.08
N GLY A 61 -15.70 1.80 -1.74
CA GLY A 61 -16.63 2.14 -2.81
C GLY A 61 -16.46 1.26 -4.05
N ALA A 62 -17.56 0.89 -4.70
CA ALA A 62 -17.53 0.06 -5.91
C ALA A 62 -16.80 0.73 -7.09
N ILE A 63 -16.75 2.06 -7.10
CA ILE A 63 -16.08 2.87 -8.13
C ILE A 63 -14.55 2.91 -8.00
N TYR A 64 -13.98 2.38 -6.91
CA TYR A 64 -12.54 2.36 -6.63
C TYR A 64 -11.96 0.96 -6.71
N PHE A 65 -10.69 0.88 -7.08
CA PHE A 65 -9.90 -0.32 -6.85
C PHE A 65 -9.64 -0.49 -5.35
N TRP A 66 -9.79 -1.71 -4.88
CA TRP A 66 -9.57 -2.06 -3.48
C TRP A 66 -8.16 -2.59 -3.26
N GLY A 67 -7.59 -2.26 -2.12
CA GLY A 67 -6.33 -2.81 -1.64
C GLY A 67 -6.50 -4.16 -0.93
N ARG A 68 -5.44 -4.62 -0.30
CA ARG A 68 -5.41 -5.85 0.48
C ARG A 68 -6.19 -5.67 1.79
N PRO A 69 -6.71 -6.75 2.39
CA PRO A 69 -7.23 -6.69 3.76
C PRO A 69 -6.17 -6.17 4.74
N SER A 70 -6.57 -5.35 5.69
CA SER A 70 -5.68 -4.76 6.69
C SER A 70 -5.97 -5.31 8.08
N CYS A 71 -4.89 -5.58 8.84
CA CYS A 71 -4.92 -5.89 10.28
C CYS A 71 -4.26 -4.78 11.12
N ALA A 72 -4.00 -3.61 10.52
CA ALA A 72 -3.47 -2.44 11.24
C ALA A 72 -4.60 -1.77 12.02
N GLY A 73 -4.60 -1.93 13.34
CA GLY A 73 -5.69 -1.44 14.19
C GLY A 73 -7.04 -1.99 13.77
N ASP A 74 -8.01 -1.09 13.56
CA ASP A 74 -9.35 -1.43 13.08
C ASP A 74 -9.44 -1.44 11.53
N GLY A 75 -8.30 -1.44 10.88
CA GLY A 75 -8.11 -1.40 9.42
C GLY A 75 -7.42 -0.12 8.96
N TYR A 76 -6.24 -0.26 8.36
CA TYR A 76 -5.45 0.85 7.81
C TYR A 76 -5.08 1.96 8.82
N ASP A 77 -4.99 1.62 10.11
CA ASP A 77 -4.52 2.55 11.13
C ASP A 77 -2.99 2.69 11.08
N ALA A 78 -2.52 3.82 10.55
CA ALA A 78 -1.10 4.09 10.38
C ALA A 78 -0.32 4.18 11.71
N SER A 79 -1.00 4.36 12.84
CA SER A 79 -0.38 4.37 14.17
C SER A 79 -0.16 2.97 14.75
N ARG A 80 -0.79 1.93 14.17
CA ARG A 80 -0.79 0.54 14.66
C ARG A 80 -0.52 -0.46 13.55
N SER A 81 0.57 -0.26 12.79
CA SER A 81 0.99 -1.18 11.75
C SER A 81 1.19 -2.61 12.29
N GLY A 82 0.65 -3.61 11.59
CA GLY A 82 0.77 -5.01 11.97
C GLY A 82 0.04 -5.95 11.03
N GLY A 83 0.43 -7.22 11.05
CA GLY A 83 -0.20 -8.30 10.30
C GLY A 83 -1.06 -9.20 11.20
N SER A 84 -1.79 -10.13 10.58
CA SER A 84 -2.63 -11.10 11.31
C SER A 84 -1.83 -12.06 12.19
N ASN A 85 -0.56 -12.33 11.84
CA ASN A 85 0.35 -13.28 12.52
C ASN A 85 -0.27 -14.67 12.71
N LYS A 86 -1.20 -15.08 11.82
CA LYS A 86 -1.88 -16.37 11.89
C LYS A 86 -1.26 -17.37 10.92
N GLY A 87 -1.03 -18.58 11.38
CA GLY A 87 -0.48 -19.66 10.57
C GLY A 87 -1.48 -20.22 9.57
N PRO A 88 -0.99 -20.86 8.48
CA PRO A 88 -1.86 -21.40 7.41
C PRO A 88 -2.74 -22.57 7.84
N SER A 89 -2.47 -23.21 8.99
CA SER A 89 -3.25 -24.28 9.57
C SER A 89 -4.25 -23.82 10.63
N ASN A 90 -4.33 -22.51 10.90
CA ASN A 90 -5.27 -21.99 11.90
C ASN A 90 -6.69 -22.01 11.35
N ALA A 91 -7.55 -22.86 11.91
CA ALA A 91 -8.92 -23.06 11.44
C ALA A 91 -9.78 -21.77 11.48
N ALA A 92 -9.62 -20.95 12.52
CA ALA A 92 -10.34 -19.67 12.62
C ALA A 92 -9.90 -18.70 11.51
N TYR A 93 -8.59 -18.66 11.20
CA TYR A 93 -8.09 -17.83 10.10
C TYR A 93 -8.58 -18.33 8.73
N LEU A 94 -8.60 -19.64 8.52
CA LEU A 94 -9.14 -20.19 7.28
C LEU A 94 -10.62 -19.82 7.09
N ALA A 95 -11.42 -19.87 8.15
CA ALA A 95 -12.81 -19.43 8.11
C ALA A 95 -12.94 -17.91 7.78
N GLU A 96 -12.05 -17.07 8.31
CA GLU A 96 -12.02 -15.65 7.95
C GLU A 96 -11.68 -15.45 6.45
N VAL A 97 -10.69 -16.20 5.93
CA VAL A 97 -10.33 -16.15 4.50
C VAL A 97 -11.48 -16.60 3.63
N GLU A 98 -12.18 -17.69 3.99
CA GLU A 98 -13.37 -18.16 3.29
C GLU A 98 -14.46 -17.10 3.24
N ALA A 99 -14.77 -16.46 4.38
CA ALA A 99 -15.75 -15.38 4.44
C ALA A 99 -15.35 -14.18 3.58
N ARG A 100 -14.04 -13.85 3.50
CA ARG A 100 -13.54 -12.79 2.61
C ARG A 100 -13.67 -13.15 1.14
N ILE A 101 -13.43 -14.42 0.76
CA ILE A 101 -13.65 -14.92 -0.60
C ILE A 101 -15.13 -14.76 -0.97
N ASP A 102 -16.04 -15.21 -0.12
CA ASP A 102 -17.48 -15.09 -0.37
C ASP A 102 -17.91 -13.62 -0.51
N SER A 103 -17.46 -12.76 0.37
CA SER A 103 -17.69 -11.32 0.29
C SER A 103 -17.14 -10.71 -1.00
N PHE A 104 -15.92 -11.08 -1.41
CA PHE A 104 -15.31 -10.59 -2.64
C PHE A 104 -16.13 -11.00 -3.87
N LEU A 105 -16.61 -12.25 -3.93
CA LEU A 105 -17.42 -12.77 -5.02
C LEU A 105 -18.80 -12.10 -5.13
N VAL A 106 -19.40 -11.67 -4.01
CA VAL A 106 -20.64 -10.87 -4.05
C VAL A 106 -20.47 -9.60 -4.89
N HIS A 107 -19.30 -8.97 -4.79
CA HIS A 107 -18.98 -7.76 -5.58
C HIS A 107 -18.38 -8.06 -6.96
N HIS A 108 -17.98 -9.31 -7.20
CA HIS A 108 -17.39 -9.77 -8.47
C HIS A 108 -18.07 -11.04 -8.97
N PRO A 109 -19.39 -11.00 -9.28
CA PRO A 109 -20.18 -12.19 -9.61
C PRO A 109 -19.76 -12.89 -10.92
N TYR A 110 -18.91 -12.28 -11.68
CA TYR A 110 -18.31 -12.81 -12.91
C TYR A 110 -17.07 -13.67 -12.67
N LEU A 111 -16.55 -13.74 -11.43
CA LEU A 111 -15.41 -14.58 -11.06
C LEU A 111 -15.87 -15.92 -10.47
N ASN A 112 -15.06 -16.95 -10.69
CA ASN A 112 -15.17 -18.18 -9.90
C ASN A 112 -14.27 -18.10 -8.67
N ARG A 113 -14.54 -18.90 -7.65
CA ARG A 113 -13.77 -18.96 -6.40
C ARG A 113 -12.26 -19.17 -6.62
N LYS A 114 -11.88 -20.01 -7.58
CA LYS A 114 -10.49 -20.29 -7.94
C LYS A 114 -9.75 -19.11 -8.60
N ASP A 115 -10.50 -18.15 -9.12
CA ASP A 115 -9.97 -17.00 -9.84
C ASP A 115 -9.74 -15.79 -8.90
N VAL A 116 -10.13 -15.90 -7.62
CA VAL A 116 -9.92 -14.88 -6.60
C VAL A 116 -8.45 -14.89 -6.18
N PRO A 117 -7.69 -13.79 -6.41
CA PRO A 117 -6.30 -13.74 -6.01
C PRO A 117 -6.15 -13.80 -4.49
N ALA A 118 -5.20 -14.58 -3.99
CA ALA A 118 -4.96 -14.75 -2.56
C ALA A 118 -4.70 -13.42 -1.83
N GLU A 119 -4.05 -12.47 -2.48
CA GLU A 119 -3.77 -11.14 -1.92
C GLU A 119 -5.04 -10.35 -1.58
N MET A 120 -6.13 -10.55 -2.33
CA MET A 120 -7.39 -9.85 -2.10
C MET A 120 -8.16 -10.37 -0.87
N VAL A 121 -7.72 -11.49 -0.29
CA VAL A 121 -8.39 -12.14 0.85
C VAL A 121 -7.47 -12.39 2.03
N THR A 122 -6.17 -12.13 1.87
CA THR A 122 -5.16 -12.26 2.93
C THR A 122 -4.57 -10.91 3.30
N ALA A 123 -4.48 -10.63 4.60
CA ALA A 123 -3.92 -9.38 5.09
C ALA A 123 -2.43 -9.25 4.74
N SER A 124 -1.99 -8.03 4.47
CA SER A 124 -0.57 -7.73 4.34
C SER A 124 0.13 -7.81 5.69
N ALA A 125 1.46 -8.01 5.68
CA ALA A 125 2.26 -8.09 6.91
C ALA A 125 2.30 -6.78 7.71
N SER A 126 2.25 -5.64 7.01
CA SER A 126 2.21 -4.31 7.63
C SER A 126 0.79 -3.84 7.96
N GLY A 127 -0.23 -4.38 7.28
CA GLY A 127 -1.58 -3.83 7.29
C GLY A 127 -1.73 -2.47 6.57
N LEU A 128 -0.64 -1.93 6.03
CA LEU A 128 -0.57 -0.61 5.38
C LEU A 128 0.05 -0.71 3.98
N ASP A 129 -0.02 -1.89 3.35
CA ASP A 129 0.50 -2.13 2.02
C ASP A 129 -0.27 -1.28 0.99
N PRO A 130 0.40 -0.35 0.28
CA PRO A 130 -0.25 0.50 -0.71
C PRO A 130 -0.41 -0.20 -2.06
N ASP A 131 0.25 -1.34 -2.26
CA ASP A 131 0.40 -1.98 -3.54
C ASP A 131 -0.39 -3.30 -3.62
N ILE A 132 -0.83 -3.63 -4.83
CA ILE A 132 -1.40 -4.94 -5.20
C ILE A 132 -0.69 -5.44 -6.47
N THR A 133 -0.76 -6.75 -6.74
CA THR A 133 -0.27 -7.26 -8.03
C THR A 133 -1.17 -6.83 -9.18
N PRO A 134 -0.65 -6.77 -10.43
CA PRO A 134 -1.46 -6.50 -11.62
C PRO A 134 -2.65 -7.46 -11.74
N ALA A 135 -2.49 -8.73 -11.38
CA ALA A 135 -3.57 -9.71 -11.38
C ALA A 135 -4.73 -9.28 -10.47
N CYS A 136 -4.42 -8.76 -9.27
CA CYS A 136 -5.42 -8.23 -8.34
C CYS A 136 -6.13 -6.98 -8.87
N ALA A 137 -5.46 -6.15 -9.65
CA ALA A 137 -6.08 -5.01 -10.31
C ALA A 137 -7.01 -5.48 -11.46
N TYR A 138 -6.54 -6.38 -12.32
CA TYR A 138 -7.33 -6.83 -13.48
C TYR A 138 -8.64 -7.52 -13.10
N VAL A 139 -8.70 -8.31 -12.04
CA VAL A 139 -9.96 -8.94 -11.61
C VAL A 139 -11.00 -7.93 -11.15
N GLN A 140 -10.62 -6.70 -10.82
CA GLN A 140 -11.52 -5.63 -10.40
C GLN A 140 -11.98 -4.72 -11.54
N VAL A 141 -11.34 -4.78 -12.72
CA VAL A 141 -11.60 -3.86 -13.87
C VAL A 141 -13.08 -3.82 -14.21
N ARG A 142 -13.72 -4.98 -14.39
CA ARG A 142 -15.12 -5.06 -14.80
C ARG A 142 -16.07 -4.41 -13.79
N ARG A 143 -15.85 -4.63 -12.49
CA ARG A 143 -16.65 -3.99 -11.43
C ARG A 143 -16.51 -2.48 -11.46
N VAL A 144 -15.27 -2.00 -11.53
CA VAL A 144 -14.97 -0.55 -11.54
C VAL A 144 -15.55 0.10 -12.80
N ALA A 145 -15.37 -0.51 -13.97
CA ALA A 145 -15.93 -0.03 -15.24
C ALA A 145 -17.46 0.09 -15.17
N GLN A 146 -18.15 -0.95 -14.71
CA GLN A 146 -19.59 -0.93 -14.54
C GLN A 146 -20.06 0.13 -13.54
N ALA A 147 -19.39 0.26 -12.40
CA ALA A 147 -19.75 1.23 -11.38
C ALA A 147 -19.54 2.69 -11.82
N ARG A 148 -18.60 2.93 -12.74
CA ARG A 148 -18.28 4.26 -13.28
C ARG A 148 -18.95 4.54 -14.62
N GLY A 149 -19.60 3.57 -15.25
CA GLY A 149 -20.17 3.72 -16.60
C GLY A 149 -19.09 3.90 -17.68
N MET A 150 -17.90 3.34 -17.49
CA MET A 150 -16.77 3.36 -18.43
C MET A 150 -16.66 2.03 -19.18
N ASP A 151 -16.00 2.06 -20.35
CA ASP A 151 -15.63 0.82 -21.02
C ASP A 151 -14.54 0.07 -20.25
N GLU A 152 -14.65 -1.26 -20.19
CA GLU A 152 -13.64 -2.12 -19.52
C GLU A 152 -12.24 -1.94 -20.15
N ALA A 153 -12.18 -1.67 -21.46
CA ALA A 153 -10.92 -1.43 -22.17
C ALA A 153 -10.22 -0.16 -21.69
N ASP A 154 -10.98 0.91 -21.42
CA ASP A 154 -10.42 2.17 -20.92
C ASP A 154 -9.89 2.02 -19.49
N VAL A 155 -10.69 1.41 -18.61
CA VAL A 155 -10.25 1.11 -17.22
C VAL A 155 -9.03 0.21 -17.21
N ARG A 156 -8.99 -0.79 -18.10
CA ARG A 156 -7.83 -1.68 -18.25
C ARG A 156 -6.59 -0.91 -18.71
N ALA A 157 -6.74 0.02 -19.66
CA ALA A 157 -5.63 0.86 -20.12
C ALA A 157 -5.06 1.75 -19.01
N VAL A 158 -5.90 2.21 -18.07
CA VAL A 158 -5.42 2.94 -16.88
C VAL A 158 -4.62 2.01 -15.96
N VAL A 159 -5.08 0.77 -15.73
CA VAL A 159 -4.33 -0.24 -14.97
C VAL A 159 -2.98 -0.51 -15.63
N ASP A 160 -2.95 -0.78 -16.96
CA ASP A 160 -1.73 -1.09 -17.71
C ASP A 160 -0.67 0.02 -17.58
N LYS A 161 -1.10 1.28 -17.61
CA LYS A 161 -0.23 2.45 -17.41
C LYS A 161 0.25 2.61 -15.97
N SER A 162 -0.49 2.07 -15.00
CA SER A 162 -0.20 2.17 -13.56
C SER A 162 0.69 1.02 -13.05
N VAL A 163 1.02 0.03 -13.90
CA VAL A 163 1.91 -1.07 -13.52
C VAL A 163 3.34 -0.57 -13.38
N GLU A 164 3.85 -0.60 -12.17
CA GLU A 164 5.27 -0.36 -11.87
C GLU A 164 6.07 -1.64 -12.06
N LYS A 165 7.10 -1.58 -12.94
CA LYS A 165 7.98 -2.70 -13.21
C LYS A 165 9.07 -2.84 -12.15
N PRO A 166 9.68 -4.04 -11.99
CA PRO A 166 10.83 -4.24 -11.12
C PRO A 166 11.97 -3.27 -11.44
N PHE A 167 12.65 -2.80 -10.42
CA PHE A 167 13.82 -1.93 -10.60
C PHE A 167 14.90 -2.65 -11.43
N LEU A 168 15.36 -2.02 -12.51
CA LEU A 168 16.27 -2.58 -13.52
C LEU A 168 15.77 -3.90 -14.16
N GLY A 169 14.48 -4.22 -14.04
CA GLY A 169 13.92 -5.49 -14.51
C GLY A 169 14.32 -6.72 -13.67
N LEU A 170 15.02 -6.54 -12.56
CA LEU A 170 15.61 -7.61 -11.74
C LEU A 170 15.17 -7.58 -10.27
N PHE A 171 14.92 -6.39 -9.72
CA PHE A 171 14.69 -6.23 -8.27
C PHE A 171 13.23 -5.94 -7.97
N GLY A 172 12.56 -6.90 -7.34
CA GLY A 172 11.14 -6.83 -6.95
C GLY A 172 10.21 -7.53 -7.93
N THR A 173 8.92 -7.26 -7.77
CA THR A 173 7.83 -7.78 -8.62
C THR A 173 7.10 -6.62 -9.27
N GLU A 174 6.34 -6.89 -10.33
CA GLU A 174 5.36 -5.94 -10.85
C GLU A 174 4.31 -5.65 -9.79
N ARG A 175 3.94 -4.38 -9.66
CA ARG A 175 2.97 -3.92 -8.67
C ARG A 175 2.16 -2.74 -9.20
N VAL A 176 1.03 -2.50 -8.57
CA VAL A 176 0.15 -1.37 -8.85
C VAL A 176 -0.17 -0.68 -7.53
N ASN A 177 0.19 0.59 -7.41
CA ASN A 177 -0.18 1.39 -6.24
C ASN A 177 -1.65 1.77 -6.31
N VAL A 178 -2.44 1.34 -5.33
CA VAL A 178 -3.90 1.48 -5.34
C VAL A 178 -4.34 2.94 -5.31
N LEU A 179 -3.68 3.79 -4.50
CA LEU A 179 -3.99 5.20 -4.42
C LEU A 179 -3.70 5.92 -5.74
N LYS A 180 -2.52 5.70 -6.31
CA LYS A 180 -2.13 6.29 -7.61
C LYS A 180 -3.06 5.82 -8.73
N LEU A 181 -3.43 4.54 -8.75
CA LEU A 181 -4.38 3.98 -9.72
C LEU A 181 -5.76 4.65 -9.60
N ASN A 182 -6.30 4.80 -8.39
CA ASN A 182 -7.59 5.44 -8.16
C ASN A 182 -7.55 6.93 -8.56
N VAL A 183 -6.45 7.63 -8.33
CA VAL A 183 -6.26 9.03 -8.77
C VAL A 183 -6.20 9.11 -10.30
N ALA A 184 -5.41 8.24 -10.94
CA ALA A 184 -5.33 8.20 -12.41
C ALA A 184 -6.69 7.90 -13.06
N LEU A 185 -7.53 7.11 -12.40
CA LEU A 185 -8.89 6.83 -12.85
C LEU A 185 -9.81 8.05 -12.74
N GLU A 186 -9.69 8.88 -11.69
CA GLU A 186 -10.41 10.15 -11.55
C GLU A 186 -9.98 11.16 -12.61
N GLU A 187 -8.68 11.24 -12.89
CA GLU A 187 -8.15 12.11 -13.93
C GLU A 187 -8.62 11.70 -15.33
N ALA A 188 -8.67 10.39 -15.61
CA ALA A 188 -9.18 9.87 -16.89
C ALA A 188 -10.66 10.22 -17.10
N LEU A 189 -11.49 10.16 -16.05
CA LEU A 189 -12.90 10.57 -16.12
C LEU A 189 -13.07 12.06 -16.41
N SER A 190 -12.23 12.91 -15.81
CA SER A 190 -12.31 14.36 -16.04
C SER A 190 -12.01 14.75 -17.48
N LEU A 191 -11.22 13.93 -18.19
CA LEU A 191 -10.90 14.13 -19.62
C LEU A 191 -12.02 13.66 -20.58
N ILE A 192 -12.87 12.73 -20.13
CA ILE A 192 -13.98 12.19 -20.95
C ILE A 192 -15.20 13.13 -20.91
N HIS A 193 -15.31 13.97 -19.88
CA HIS A 193 -16.44 14.90 -19.68
C HIS A 193 -16.16 16.32 -20.16
N ILE A 194 -15.05 16.59 -20.87
CA ILE A 194 -14.75 17.83 -21.58
C ILE A 194 -15.02 17.63 -23.08
#